data_79366a69f2b29fac986c99fa74e48e5d
#
_entry.id   79366a69f2b29fac986c99fa74e48e5d
#
_cell.length_a   1.000
_cell.length_b   1.000
_cell.length_c   1.000
_cell.angle_alpha   90.00
_cell.angle_beta   90.00
_cell.angle_gamma   90.00
#
_symmetry.space_group_name_H-M   'P 1'
#
loop_
_entity.id
_entity.type
_entity.pdbx_description
1 polymer ?
#
loop_
_entity_poly.entity_id
_entity_poly.type
_entity_poly.pdbx_seq_one_letter_code
_entity_poly.pdbx_strand_id
1 'polypeptide(L)'
;MSTTEFVLRSGESWRDPFPMYRDLRDHDPVHHMPDGDNHDGFWFLSRFADVFDAARDTGTFSSARGLTVEPGTGVDMGEATPIVFLDPPDHTAFRRLVGPEFTPRQVTDIEDDVRDFVVERLERLIAEGGGDIVADLFKPLPSFVVAHYLGVPAEDRPLFDQWTEQIVAAAAQGRTDDPESGIGDLLDYFGRLIERRRTDPGDDMVSQLVALGEDAVSILWVLGFAFTMVTGGNDTTTGLLGGSAVLLCDHPDQRRRLIDDPSMIPGAVEELLRLTSPVQNLARTTTRDVEVHGRTIPDGSKVLLGYAAANRDSREFGDDAECLD
;
A
#
# COMPACT_ATOMS: atom_id res chain seq x y z
N MET A 1 -31.30 -19.53 -7.38
CA MET A 1 -30.19 -18.66 -7.78
C MET A 1 -29.63 -18.13 -6.48
N SER A 2 -28.45 -18.56 -6.08
CA SER A 2 -27.75 -17.94 -4.94
C SER A 2 -27.39 -16.52 -5.39
N THR A 3 -27.93 -15.52 -4.72
CA THR A 3 -27.47 -14.14 -4.94
C THR A 3 -26.13 -14.06 -4.21
N THR A 4 -25.04 -13.93 -4.99
CA THR A 4 -23.73 -13.63 -4.45
C THR A 4 -23.84 -12.32 -3.70
N GLU A 5 -23.57 -12.33 -2.40
CA GLU A 5 -23.62 -11.16 -1.55
C GLU A 5 -22.18 -10.71 -1.26
N PHE A 6 -21.81 -9.54 -1.78
CA PHE A 6 -20.60 -8.87 -1.33
C PHE A 6 -20.89 -8.22 0.02
N VAL A 7 -20.05 -8.49 1.01
CA VAL A 7 -20.16 -7.90 2.33
C VAL A 7 -18.88 -7.14 2.64
N LEU A 8 -19.00 -5.82 2.82
CA LEU A 8 -17.94 -5.05 3.48
C LEU A 8 -17.83 -5.55 4.92
N ARG A 9 -16.72 -6.18 5.23
CA ARG A 9 -16.51 -6.86 6.49
C ARG A 9 -15.63 -6.00 7.40
N SER A 10 -15.60 -6.33 8.70
CA SER A 10 -14.71 -5.70 9.66
C SER A 10 -13.96 -6.76 10.48
N GLY A 11 -12.74 -6.44 10.91
CA GLY A 11 -11.95 -7.29 11.82
C GLY A 11 -11.71 -8.69 11.29
N GLU A 12 -11.96 -9.70 12.12
CA GLU A 12 -11.68 -11.10 11.79
C GLU A 12 -12.44 -11.66 10.59
N SER A 13 -13.55 -11.03 10.20
CA SER A 13 -14.30 -11.46 9.03
C SER A 13 -13.56 -11.28 7.71
N TRP A 14 -12.49 -10.47 7.70
CA TRP A 14 -11.57 -10.32 6.57
C TRP A 14 -10.47 -11.40 6.51
N ARG A 15 -10.41 -12.31 7.47
CA ARG A 15 -9.37 -13.35 7.49
C ARG A 15 -9.45 -14.28 6.28
N ASP A 16 -10.66 -14.58 5.80
CA ASP A 16 -10.89 -15.41 4.61
C ASP A 16 -12.00 -14.82 3.72
N PRO A 17 -11.72 -13.79 2.91
CA PRO A 17 -12.68 -13.24 1.95
C PRO A 17 -12.74 -14.03 0.64
N PHE A 18 -11.84 -14.97 0.41
CA PHE A 18 -11.59 -15.61 -0.89
C PHE A 18 -12.77 -16.41 -1.44
N PRO A 19 -13.56 -17.15 -0.64
CA PRO A 19 -14.78 -17.81 -1.14
C PRO A 19 -15.78 -16.81 -1.75
N MET A 20 -15.99 -15.66 -1.10
CA MET A 20 -16.84 -14.58 -1.61
C MET A 20 -16.27 -14.01 -2.92
N TYR A 21 -14.96 -13.74 -2.97
CA TYR A 21 -14.32 -13.23 -4.17
C TYR A 21 -14.40 -14.20 -5.36
N ARG A 22 -14.27 -15.51 -5.11
CA ARG A 22 -14.43 -16.54 -6.13
C ARG A 22 -15.84 -16.53 -6.70
N ASP A 23 -16.86 -16.51 -5.84
CA ASP A 23 -18.24 -16.49 -6.24
C ASP A 23 -18.57 -15.23 -7.09
N LEU A 24 -18.06 -14.07 -6.68
CA LEU A 24 -18.18 -12.84 -7.48
C LEU A 24 -17.51 -12.96 -8.85
N ARG A 25 -16.25 -13.43 -8.92
CA ARG A 25 -15.57 -13.61 -10.21
C ARG A 25 -16.34 -14.49 -11.18
N ASP A 26 -16.97 -15.52 -10.66
CA ASP A 26 -17.63 -16.53 -11.51
C ASP A 26 -19.05 -16.15 -11.90
N HIS A 27 -19.79 -15.48 -11.04
CA HIS A 27 -21.24 -15.28 -11.23
C HIS A 27 -21.66 -13.82 -11.35
N ASP A 28 -20.92 -12.87 -10.72
CA ASP A 28 -21.26 -11.44 -10.72
C ASP A 28 -20.00 -10.56 -10.72
N PRO A 29 -19.17 -10.59 -11.78
CA PRO A 29 -17.84 -9.97 -11.79
C PRO A 29 -17.86 -8.43 -11.74
N VAL A 30 -18.98 -7.82 -12.06
CA VAL A 30 -19.23 -6.38 -11.96
C VAL A 30 -20.39 -6.18 -10.98
N HIS A 31 -20.10 -6.38 -9.71
CA HIS A 31 -21.12 -6.36 -8.67
C HIS A 31 -21.50 -4.93 -8.29
N HIS A 32 -22.81 -4.66 -8.13
CA HIS A 32 -23.30 -3.38 -7.63
C HIS A 32 -23.77 -3.51 -6.18
N MET A 33 -23.11 -2.78 -5.30
CA MET A 33 -23.49 -2.64 -3.92
C MET A 33 -24.44 -1.43 -3.77
N PRO A 34 -25.66 -1.59 -3.29
CA PRO A 34 -26.57 -0.46 -3.07
C PRO A 34 -26.09 0.43 -1.92
N ASP A 35 -26.70 1.61 -1.78
CA ASP A 35 -26.44 2.53 -0.66
C ASP A 35 -26.57 1.80 0.69
N GLY A 36 -25.67 2.10 1.61
CA GLY A 36 -25.61 1.54 2.96
C GLY A 36 -25.42 2.61 4.02
N ASP A 37 -25.33 2.20 5.29
CA ASP A 37 -25.21 3.12 6.42
C ASP A 37 -23.91 3.95 6.39
N ASN A 38 -22.83 3.38 5.85
CA ASN A 38 -21.48 3.97 5.87
C ASN A 38 -20.87 4.18 4.48
N HIS A 39 -21.64 4.01 3.41
CA HIS A 39 -21.21 4.25 2.05
C HIS A 39 -22.40 4.62 1.14
N ASP A 40 -22.15 5.46 0.18
CA ASP A 40 -22.97 5.56 -1.01
C ASP A 40 -22.80 4.29 -1.84
N GLY A 41 -23.76 3.95 -2.68
CA GLY A 41 -23.63 2.76 -3.54
C GLY A 41 -22.35 2.77 -4.36
N PHE A 42 -21.77 1.59 -4.55
CA PHE A 42 -20.53 1.43 -5.32
C PHE A 42 -20.53 0.15 -6.15
N TRP A 43 -19.61 0.09 -7.12
CA TRP A 43 -19.37 -1.10 -7.94
C TRP A 43 -18.11 -1.81 -7.46
N PHE A 44 -18.09 -3.15 -7.61
CA PHE A 44 -16.91 -3.96 -7.31
C PHE A 44 -16.51 -4.75 -8.55
N LEU A 45 -15.26 -4.60 -8.98
CA LEU A 45 -14.67 -5.39 -10.07
C LEU A 45 -13.81 -6.50 -9.48
N SER A 46 -14.05 -7.75 -9.87
CA SER A 46 -13.41 -8.92 -9.26
C SER A 46 -12.50 -9.73 -10.22
N ARG A 47 -12.65 -9.63 -11.54
CA ARG A 47 -11.82 -10.34 -12.51
C ARG A 47 -10.52 -9.60 -12.78
N PHE A 48 -9.46 -10.35 -13.08
CA PHE A 48 -8.13 -9.77 -13.34
C PHE A 48 -8.16 -8.77 -14.50
N ALA A 49 -8.70 -9.16 -15.66
CA ALA A 49 -8.73 -8.27 -16.83
C ALA A 49 -9.44 -6.95 -16.54
N ASP A 50 -10.59 -6.99 -15.87
CA ASP A 50 -11.38 -5.79 -15.55
C ASP A 50 -10.64 -4.87 -14.57
N VAL A 51 -10.04 -5.44 -13.54
CA VAL A 51 -9.26 -4.71 -12.53
C VAL A 51 -7.99 -4.12 -13.15
N PHE A 52 -7.29 -4.89 -13.98
CA PHE A 52 -6.09 -4.46 -14.68
C PHE A 52 -6.36 -3.30 -15.62
N ASP A 53 -7.41 -3.41 -16.45
CA ASP A 53 -7.78 -2.37 -17.40
C ASP A 53 -8.25 -1.10 -16.68
N ALA A 54 -9.09 -1.22 -15.66
CA ALA A 54 -9.57 -0.09 -14.87
C ALA A 54 -8.43 0.61 -14.10
N ALA A 55 -7.46 -0.13 -13.56
CA ALA A 55 -6.30 0.45 -12.87
C ALA A 55 -5.39 1.26 -13.80
N ARG A 56 -5.41 0.99 -15.11
CA ARG A 56 -4.58 1.67 -16.12
C ARG A 56 -5.31 2.79 -16.87
N ASP A 57 -6.63 2.74 -16.94
CA ASP A 57 -7.45 3.79 -17.56
C ASP A 57 -7.75 4.91 -16.56
N THR A 58 -6.72 5.68 -16.23
CA THR A 58 -6.83 6.82 -15.31
C THR A 58 -7.74 7.93 -15.85
N GLY A 59 -7.99 7.97 -17.15
CA GLY A 59 -8.93 8.89 -17.79
C GLY A 59 -10.39 8.59 -17.46
N THR A 60 -10.72 7.31 -17.22
CA THR A 60 -12.08 6.86 -16.86
C THR A 60 -12.20 6.58 -15.36
N PHE A 61 -11.17 6.03 -14.72
CA PHE A 61 -11.15 5.62 -13.32
C PHE A 61 -10.17 6.48 -12.51
N SER A 62 -10.66 7.63 -12.04
CA SER A 62 -9.88 8.65 -11.34
C SER A 62 -9.58 8.27 -9.89
N SER A 63 -8.38 8.60 -9.42
CA SER A 63 -7.99 8.53 -8.01
C SER A 63 -8.34 9.78 -7.21
N ALA A 64 -8.62 10.90 -7.88
CA ALA A 64 -8.71 12.23 -7.26
C ALA A 64 -9.86 12.40 -6.25
N ARG A 65 -10.87 11.53 -6.31
CA ARG A 65 -12.02 11.56 -5.38
C ARG A 65 -11.92 10.54 -4.24
N GLY A 66 -10.71 10.09 -3.91
CA GLY A 66 -10.47 9.15 -2.81
C GLY A 66 -10.36 7.70 -3.27
N LEU A 67 -9.73 6.90 -2.41
CA LEU A 67 -9.37 5.50 -2.66
C LEU A 67 -10.22 4.50 -1.87
N THR A 68 -11.23 5.00 -1.15
CA THR A 68 -12.17 4.19 -0.36
C THR A 68 -13.60 4.47 -0.80
N VAL A 69 -14.55 3.69 -0.29
CA VAL A 69 -15.97 3.84 -0.63
C VAL A 69 -16.74 4.68 0.40
N GLU A 70 -16.11 5.03 1.52
CA GLU A 70 -16.71 5.89 2.53
C GLU A 70 -16.91 7.31 1.98
N PRO A 71 -18.05 7.98 2.31
CA PRO A 71 -18.31 9.35 1.91
C PRO A 71 -17.26 10.33 2.47
N GLY A 72 -16.90 11.33 1.69
CA GLY A 72 -16.04 12.42 2.15
C GLY A 72 -14.54 12.08 2.25
N THR A 73 -14.10 10.93 1.78
CA THR A 73 -12.69 10.52 1.81
C THR A 73 -11.83 11.08 0.66
N GLY A 74 -12.41 11.90 -0.20
CA GLY A 74 -11.65 12.67 -1.18
C GLY A 74 -10.89 13.80 -0.49
N VAL A 75 -9.55 13.75 -0.54
CA VAL A 75 -8.70 14.75 0.13
C VAL A 75 -8.11 15.67 -0.93
N ASP A 76 -8.71 16.86 -1.07
CA ASP A 76 -8.04 17.97 -1.77
C ASP A 76 -7.27 18.79 -0.73
N MET A 77 -5.97 18.55 -0.63
CA MET A 77 -5.05 19.30 0.23
C MET A 77 -4.22 20.31 -0.57
N GLY A 78 -4.68 20.67 -1.79
CA GLY A 78 -3.90 21.52 -2.68
C GLY A 78 -2.53 20.89 -3.00
N GLU A 79 -1.45 21.65 -2.81
CA GLU A 79 -0.09 21.17 -3.05
C GLU A 79 0.38 20.04 -2.12
N ALA A 80 -0.26 19.87 -0.97
CA ALA A 80 0.02 18.78 -0.03
C ALA A 80 -0.72 17.48 -0.37
N THR A 81 -1.49 17.43 -1.47
CA THR A 81 -2.24 16.23 -1.86
C THR A 81 -1.29 15.05 -2.11
N PRO A 82 -1.44 13.95 -1.34
CA PRO A 82 -0.60 12.77 -1.52
C PRO A 82 -0.71 12.21 -2.95
N ILE A 83 0.41 11.71 -3.47
CA ILE A 83 0.50 11.23 -4.87
C ILE A 83 -0.56 10.19 -5.24
N VAL A 84 -1.00 9.40 -4.28
CA VAL A 84 -2.02 8.35 -4.47
C VAL A 84 -3.40 8.88 -4.82
N PHE A 85 -3.66 10.17 -4.56
CA PHE A 85 -4.88 10.89 -4.90
C PHE A 85 -4.74 11.76 -6.15
N LEU A 86 -3.62 11.66 -6.87
CA LEU A 86 -3.39 12.41 -8.10
C LEU A 86 -3.63 11.56 -9.34
N ASP A 87 -4.16 12.19 -10.38
CA ASP A 87 -4.23 11.65 -11.73
C ASP A 87 -3.18 12.32 -12.63
N PRO A 88 -2.83 11.74 -13.80
CA PRO A 88 -2.08 12.45 -14.82
C PRO A 88 -2.79 13.75 -15.28
N PRO A 89 -2.07 14.87 -15.52
CA PRO A 89 -0.61 14.96 -15.62
C PRO A 89 0.14 15.13 -14.29
N ASP A 90 -0.52 15.52 -13.20
CA ASP A 90 0.11 15.87 -11.93
C ASP A 90 0.80 14.66 -11.27
N HIS A 91 0.14 13.49 -11.27
CA HIS A 91 0.76 12.23 -10.85
C HIS A 91 2.05 11.94 -11.64
N THR A 92 2.04 12.15 -12.96
CA THR A 92 3.21 11.89 -13.81
C THR A 92 4.35 12.86 -13.50
N ALA A 93 4.03 14.13 -13.27
CA ALA A 93 5.02 15.14 -12.88
C ALA A 93 5.66 14.79 -11.54
N PHE A 94 4.83 14.43 -10.56
CA PHE A 94 5.27 13.97 -9.25
C PHE A 94 6.22 12.75 -9.34
N ARG A 95 5.82 11.71 -10.06
CA ARG A 95 6.64 10.49 -10.24
C ARG A 95 8.00 10.77 -10.89
N ARG A 96 8.10 11.76 -11.77
CA ARG A 96 9.37 12.16 -12.40
C ARG A 96 10.34 12.80 -11.41
N LEU A 97 9.83 13.53 -10.42
CA LEU A 97 10.67 14.20 -9.42
C LEU A 97 11.32 13.19 -8.47
N VAL A 98 10.55 12.19 -8.00
CA VAL A 98 11.03 11.21 -7.02
C VAL A 98 11.64 9.95 -7.65
N GLY A 99 11.38 9.69 -8.92
CA GLY A 99 11.82 8.48 -9.62
C GLY A 99 13.32 8.18 -9.59
N PRO A 100 14.21 9.18 -9.68
CA PRO A 100 15.66 8.97 -9.60
C PRO A 100 16.13 8.30 -8.30
N GLU A 101 15.39 8.46 -7.20
CA GLU A 101 15.73 7.92 -5.89
C GLU A 101 15.34 6.44 -5.70
N PHE A 102 14.50 5.91 -6.58
CA PHE A 102 14.04 4.53 -6.54
C PHE A 102 14.67 3.67 -7.64
N THR A 103 15.93 3.96 -7.97
CA THR A 103 16.67 3.14 -8.95
C THR A 103 17.18 1.85 -8.33
N PRO A 104 17.43 0.79 -9.12
CA PRO A 104 18.03 -0.44 -8.62
C PRO A 104 19.34 -0.23 -7.85
N ARG A 105 20.12 0.80 -8.22
CA ARG A 105 21.36 1.16 -7.53
C ARG A 105 21.08 1.63 -6.11
N GLN A 106 20.14 2.56 -5.93
CA GLN A 106 19.77 3.09 -4.62
C GLN A 106 19.23 1.98 -3.69
N VAL A 107 18.48 1.04 -4.28
CA VAL A 107 17.99 -0.14 -3.52
C VAL A 107 19.16 -1.04 -3.10
N THR A 108 20.16 -1.24 -3.97
CA THR A 108 21.35 -2.03 -3.63
C THR A 108 22.20 -1.37 -2.55
N ASP A 109 22.29 -0.04 -2.57
CA ASP A 109 23.11 0.72 -1.60
C ASP A 109 22.62 0.55 -0.14
N ILE A 110 21.33 0.26 0.09
CA ILE A 110 20.77 -0.01 1.44
C ILE A 110 20.75 -1.49 1.81
N GLU A 111 21.07 -2.41 0.90
CA GLU A 111 20.89 -3.87 1.12
C GLU A 111 21.66 -4.36 2.35
N ASP A 112 22.91 -3.92 2.54
CA ASP A 112 23.72 -4.35 3.68
C ASP A 112 23.13 -3.87 5.01
N ASP A 113 22.67 -2.62 5.08
CA ASP A 113 22.02 -2.08 6.28
C ASP A 113 20.71 -2.82 6.62
N VAL A 114 19.91 -3.16 5.59
CA VAL A 114 18.69 -3.96 5.74
C VAL A 114 19.03 -5.37 6.23
N ARG A 115 20.08 -5.98 5.70
CA ARG A 115 20.54 -7.31 6.11
C ARG A 115 20.97 -7.32 7.56
N ASP A 116 21.78 -6.35 7.97
CA ASP A 116 22.26 -6.23 9.35
C ASP A 116 21.09 -6.00 10.32
N PHE A 117 20.14 -5.14 9.95
CA PHE A 117 18.94 -4.91 10.72
C PHE A 117 18.12 -6.19 10.93
N VAL A 118 17.95 -7.00 9.88
CA VAL A 118 17.19 -8.26 9.93
C VAL A 118 17.93 -9.29 10.77
N VAL A 119 19.24 -9.46 10.54
CA VAL A 119 20.08 -10.45 11.27
C VAL A 119 20.09 -10.16 12.77
N GLU A 120 20.33 -8.90 13.18
CA GLU A 120 20.32 -8.51 14.59
C GLU A 120 19.01 -8.93 15.30
N ARG A 121 17.86 -8.66 14.66
CA ARG A 121 16.56 -8.99 15.25
C ARG A 121 16.26 -10.47 15.29
N LEU A 122 16.63 -11.20 14.24
CA LEU A 122 16.50 -12.66 14.22
C LEU A 122 17.39 -13.33 15.28
N GLU A 123 18.64 -12.87 15.46
CA GLU A 123 19.54 -13.37 16.48
C GLU A 123 18.99 -13.12 17.88
N ARG A 124 18.41 -11.94 18.13
CA ARG A 124 17.75 -11.63 19.40
C ARG A 124 16.56 -12.56 19.66
N LEU A 125 15.64 -12.74 18.68
CA LEU A 125 14.51 -13.65 18.80
C LEU A 125 14.95 -15.09 19.07
N ILE A 126 16.02 -15.55 18.44
CA ILE A 126 16.59 -16.89 18.66
C ILE A 126 17.17 -17.00 20.09
N ALA A 127 17.91 -15.98 20.55
CA ALA A 127 18.50 -15.96 21.88
C ALA A 127 17.45 -15.95 23.01
N GLU A 128 16.32 -15.30 22.78
CA GLU A 128 15.18 -15.23 23.71
C GLU A 128 14.29 -16.50 23.64
N GLY A 129 14.53 -17.38 22.67
CA GLY A 129 13.78 -18.62 22.49
C GLY A 129 12.44 -18.45 21.79
N GLY A 130 12.20 -17.30 21.17
CA GLY A 130 10.98 -16.93 20.41
C GLY A 130 10.52 -15.51 20.75
N GLY A 131 9.46 -15.07 20.10
CA GLY A 131 8.88 -13.73 20.26
C GLY A 131 7.79 -13.46 19.22
N ASP A 132 7.31 -12.22 19.18
CA ASP A 132 6.38 -11.76 18.16
C ASP A 132 7.17 -11.21 16.96
N ILE A 133 7.37 -12.02 15.93
CA ILE A 133 8.12 -11.63 14.73
C ILE A 133 7.51 -10.42 14.00
N VAL A 134 6.20 -10.20 14.14
CA VAL A 134 5.55 -9.04 13.54
C VAL A 134 5.96 -7.77 14.28
N ALA A 135 5.89 -7.77 15.60
CA ALA A 135 6.28 -6.63 16.42
C ALA A 135 7.80 -6.40 16.39
N ASP A 136 8.60 -7.48 16.43
CA ASP A 136 10.06 -7.38 16.58
C ASP A 136 10.79 -7.16 15.26
N LEU A 137 10.23 -7.57 14.12
CA LEU A 137 10.90 -7.49 12.82
C LEU A 137 10.03 -6.90 11.71
N PHE A 138 8.81 -7.44 11.45
CA PHE A 138 8.09 -7.12 10.23
C PHE A 138 7.53 -5.71 10.19
N LYS A 139 7.12 -5.14 11.32
CA LYS A 139 6.71 -3.73 11.44
C LYS A 139 7.89 -2.75 11.43
N PRO A 140 8.97 -2.96 12.22
CA PRO A 140 10.10 -2.05 12.24
C PRO A 140 10.90 -2.00 10.94
N LEU A 141 10.93 -3.09 10.15
CA LEU A 141 11.75 -3.16 8.93
C LEU A 141 11.35 -2.13 7.86
N PRO A 142 10.09 -2.05 7.41
CA PRO A 142 9.72 -1.04 6.43
C PRO A 142 9.86 0.39 6.96
N SER A 143 9.58 0.62 8.24
CA SER A 143 9.81 1.91 8.89
C SER A 143 11.29 2.33 8.85
N PHE A 144 12.22 1.39 9.11
CA PHE A 144 13.65 1.60 8.97
C PHE A 144 14.04 2.02 7.54
N VAL A 145 13.49 1.35 6.51
CA VAL A 145 13.77 1.65 5.10
C VAL A 145 13.20 3.02 4.72
N VAL A 146 11.96 3.32 5.09
CA VAL A 146 11.33 4.63 4.82
C VAL A 146 12.09 5.77 5.50
N ALA A 147 12.49 5.58 6.77
CA ALA A 147 13.29 6.55 7.50
C ALA A 147 14.65 6.82 6.83
N HIS A 148 15.30 5.78 6.29
CA HIS A 148 16.55 5.92 5.55
C HIS A 148 16.36 6.82 4.31
N TYR A 149 15.40 6.51 3.45
CA TYR A 149 15.14 7.29 2.23
C TYR A 149 14.74 8.73 2.51
N LEU A 150 13.98 8.99 3.58
CA LEU A 150 13.56 10.33 3.96
C LEU A 150 14.66 11.12 4.71
N GLY A 151 15.80 10.48 5.01
CA GLY A 151 16.91 11.12 5.71
C GLY A 151 16.65 11.37 7.19
N VAL A 152 15.83 10.54 7.84
CA VAL A 152 15.59 10.59 9.29
C VAL A 152 16.85 10.09 10.01
N PRO A 153 17.49 10.91 10.87
CA PRO A 153 18.65 10.52 11.64
C PRO A 153 18.40 9.29 12.53
N ALA A 154 19.45 8.51 12.78
CA ALA A 154 19.34 7.28 13.55
C ALA A 154 18.78 7.50 14.99
N GLU A 155 19.12 8.63 15.59
CA GLU A 155 18.64 9.04 16.92
C GLU A 155 17.14 9.36 16.96
N ASP A 156 16.56 9.78 15.83
CA ASP A 156 15.15 10.15 15.72
C ASP A 156 14.24 8.98 15.26
N ARG A 157 14.83 7.88 14.82
CA ARG A 157 14.06 6.71 14.30
C ARG A 157 13.04 6.16 15.29
N PRO A 158 13.28 6.06 16.59
CA PRO A 158 12.27 5.59 17.55
C PRO A 158 11.02 6.49 17.60
N LEU A 159 11.17 7.81 17.42
CA LEU A 159 10.03 8.74 17.34
C LEU A 159 9.29 8.56 16.01
N PHE A 160 10.03 8.37 14.93
CA PHE A 160 9.46 8.11 13.61
C PHE A 160 8.61 6.83 13.61
N ASP A 161 9.10 5.75 14.20
CA ASP A 161 8.37 4.49 14.37
C ASP A 161 7.08 4.70 15.16
N GLN A 162 7.12 5.46 16.26
CA GLN A 162 5.95 5.77 17.09
C GLN A 162 4.88 6.53 16.29
N TRP A 163 5.25 7.59 15.57
CA TRP A 163 4.29 8.36 14.75
C TRP A 163 3.70 7.51 13.64
N THR A 164 4.51 6.68 13.00
CA THR A 164 4.05 5.73 11.98
C THR A 164 2.97 4.80 12.52
N GLU A 165 3.20 4.20 13.70
CA GLU A 165 2.21 3.34 14.34
C GLU A 165 0.91 4.08 14.69
N GLN A 166 1.03 5.32 15.19
CA GLN A 166 -0.13 6.16 15.52
C GLN A 166 -0.95 6.50 14.27
N ILE A 167 -0.30 6.89 13.17
CA ILE A 167 -0.94 7.22 11.88
C ILE A 167 -1.69 6.01 11.35
N VAL A 168 -1.04 4.85 11.32
CA VAL A 168 -1.63 3.60 10.84
C VAL A 168 -2.82 3.20 11.70
N ALA A 169 -2.71 3.27 13.02
CA ALA A 169 -3.80 2.95 13.93
C ALA A 169 -4.98 3.93 13.78
N ALA A 170 -4.70 5.22 13.59
CA ALA A 170 -5.73 6.24 13.36
C ALA A 170 -6.44 6.03 12.01
N ALA A 171 -5.68 5.72 10.96
CA ALA A 171 -6.22 5.42 9.63
C ALA A 171 -7.14 4.19 9.66
N ALA A 172 -6.73 3.12 10.34
CA ALA A 172 -7.54 1.91 10.49
C ALA A 172 -8.85 2.12 11.26
N GLN A 173 -8.93 3.20 12.06
CA GLN A 173 -10.10 3.56 12.85
C GLN A 173 -10.92 4.72 12.25
N GLY A 174 -10.51 5.23 11.07
CA GLY A 174 -11.13 6.39 10.43
C GLY A 174 -10.98 7.69 11.24
N ARG A 175 -9.90 7.83 12.05
CA ARG A 175 -9.65 8.96 12.96
C ARG A 175 -8.40 9.75 12.60
N THR A 176 -8.13 9.91 11.31
CA THR A 176 -6.94 10.63 10.82
C THR A 176 -6.95 12.12 11.14
N ASP A 177 -8.12 12.70 11.43
CA ASP A 177 -8.33 14.08 11.86
C ASP A 177 -8.18 14.27 13.39
N ASP A 178 -7.95 13.18 14.14
CA ASP A 178 -7.70 13.23 15.58
C ASP A 178 -6.32 13.88 15.85
N PRO A 179 -6.21 14.87 16.76
CA PRO A 179 -4.92 15.43 17.16
C PRO A 179 -3.90 14.40 17.67
N GLU A 180 -4.36 13.26 18.18
CA GLU A 180 -3.50 12.17 18.67
C GLU A 180 -3.11 11.18 17.55
N SER A 181 -3.48 11.46 16.30
CA SER A 181 -3.17 10.58 15.16
C SER A 181 -1.67 10.47 14.80
N GLY A 182 -0.82 11.32 15.38
CA GLY A 182 0.61 11.41 15.05
C GLY A 182 0.91 12.18 13.76
N ILE A 183 -0.10 12.54 12.96
CA ILE A 183 0.10 13.25 11.69
C ILE A 183 0.69 14.63 11.94
N GLY A 184 0.18 15.38 12.91
CA GLY A 184 0.69 16.71 13.26
C GLY A 184 2.16 16.67 13.66
N ASP A 185 2.54 15.76 14.55
CA ASP A 185 3.92 15.60 15.02
C ASP A 185 4.87 15.23 13.88
N LEU A 186 4.43 14.33 12.98
CA LEU A 186 5.19 13.94 11.80
C LEU A 186 5.42 15.14 10.86
N LEU A 187 4.38 15.91 10.56
CA LEU A 187 4.48 17.07 9.68
C LEU A 187 5.37 18.15 10.28
N ASP A 188 5.26 18.41 11.58
CA ASP A 188 6.14 19.35 12.31
C ASP A 188 7.61 18.89 12.29
N TYR A 189 7.84 17.59 12.46
CA TYR A 189 9.19 17.02 12.37
C TYR A 189 9.79 17.23 10.98
N PHE A 190 9.06 16.86 9.92
CA PHE A 190 9.54 17.06 8.55
C PHE A 190 9.69 18.53 8.18
N GLY A 191 8.84 19.41 8.68
CA GLY A 191 9.03 20.86 8.54
C GLY A 191 10.39 21.30 9.06
N ARG A 192 10.77 20.85 10.26
CA ARG A 192 12.11 21.13 10.85
C ARG A 192 13.25 20.45 10.07
N LEU A 193 13.06 19.23 9.60
CA LEU A 193 14.05 18.52 8.78
C LEU A 193 14.31 19.24 7.47
N ILE A 194 13.27 19.70 6.77
CA ILE A 194 13.36 20.50 5.54
C ILE A 194 14.17 21.76 5.79
N GLU A 195 13.88 22.54 6.84
CA GLU A 195 14.65 23.74 7.17
C GLU A 195 16.13 23.44 7.47
N ARG A 196 16.40 22.33 8.16
CA ARG A 196 17.78 21.89 8.38
C ARG A 196 18.48 21.54 7.05
N ARG A 197 17.82 20.81 6.17
CA ARG A 197 18.38 20.38 4.87
C ARG A 197 18.63 21.53 3.88
N ARG A 198 18.00 22.68 4.08
CA ARG A 198 18.31 23.91 3.32
C ARG A 198 19.71 24.44 3.61
N THR A 199 20.21 24.23 4.82
CA THR A 199 21.51 24.76 5.26
C THR A 199 22.58 23.68 5.37
N ASP A 200 22.18 22.44 5.63
CA ASP A 200 23.04 21.28 5.81
C ASP A 200 22.43 20.08 5.03
N PRO A 201 22.61 20.04 3.71
CA PRO A 201 22.06 18.98 2.86
C PRO A 201 22.74 17.63 3.17
N GLY A 202 21.92 16.57 3.26
CA GLY A 202 22.36 15.18 3.34
C GLY A 202 22.31 14.48 1.98
N ASP A 203 22.62 13.18 1.98
CA ASP A 203 22.43 12.29 0.82
C ASP A 203 21.10 11.55 0.98
N ASP A 204 20.00 12.31 1.04
CA ASP A 204 18.65 11.82 1.25
C ASP A 204 17.63 12.53 0.35
N MET A 205 16.45 11.92 0.21
CA MET A 205 15.40 12.39 -0.68
C MET A 205 14.87 13.78 -0.28
N VAL A 206 14.77 14.08 1.00
CA VAL A 206 14.33 15.41 1.46
C VAL A 206 15.35 16.46 1.02
N SER A 207 16.65 16.19 1.16
CA SER A 207 17.72 17.10 0.68
C SER A 207 17.64 17.35 -0.82
N GLN A 208 17.39 16.31 -1.60
CA GLN A 208 17.31 16.42 -3.06
C GLN A 208 16.08 17.20 -3.51
N LEU A 209 14.91 16.95 -2.89
CA LEU A 209 13.70 17.71 -3.18
C LEU A 209 13.85 19.18 -2.80
N VAL A 210 14.45 19.47 -1.64
CA VAL A 210 14.76 20.85 -1.20
C VAL A 210 15.72 21.56 -2.14
N ALA A 211 16.71 20.84 -2.70
CA ALA A 211 17.67 21.39 -3.64
C ALA A 211 17.05 21.85 -4.98
N LEU A 212 15.86 21.36 -5.35
CA LEU A 212 15.13 21.81 -6.53
C LEU A 212 14.58 23.23 -6.38
N GLY A 213 14.48 23.76 -5.15
CA GLY A 213 13.98 25.09 -4.81
C GLY A 213 12.46 25.17 -4.70
N GLU A 214 11.98 26.16 -3.94
CA GLU A 214 10.54 26.32 -3.63
C GLU A 214 9.67 26.62 -4.85
N ASP A 215 10.24 27.23 -5.90
CA ASP A 215 9.52 27.47 -7.15
C ASP A 215 9.22 26.18 -7.92
N ALA A 216 9.98 25.11 -7.66
CA ALA A 216 9.82 23.82 -8.32
C ALA A 216 9.07 22.81 -7.42
N VAL A 217 9.32 22.84 -6.10
CA VAL A 217 8.77 21.92 -5.12
C VAL A 217 8.49 22.67 -3.82
N SER A 218 7.22 22.86 -3.49
CA SER A 218 6.84 23.55 -2.25
C SER A 218 7.09 22.64 -1.01
N ILE A 219 7.20 23.26 0.16
CA ILE A 219 7.28 22.53 1.43
C ILE A 219 6.07 21.59 1.60
N LEU A 220 4.88 22.07 1.26
CA LEU A 220 3.64 21.27 1.37
C LEU A 220 3.71 20.02 0.52
N TRP A 221 4.32 20.11 -0.67
CA TRP A 221 4.54 18.97 -1.54
C TRP A 221 5.48 17.93 -0.91
N VAL A 222 6.60 18.37 -0.32
CA VAL A 222 7.55 17.48 0.37
C VAL A 222 6.87 16.79 1.56
N LEU A 223 6.05 17.53 2.31
CA LEU A 223 5.28 16.98 3.44
C LEU A 223 4.26 15.94 2.99
N GLY A 224 3.51 16.20 1.91
CA GLY A 224 2.58 15.24 1.32
C GLY A 224 3.29 13.97 0.82
N PHE A 225 4.50 14.13 0.28
CA PHE A 225 5.34 13.01 -0.12
C PHE A 225 5.83 12.19 1.07
N ALA A 226 6.36 12.83 2.11
CA ALA A 226 6.80 12.14 3.34
C ALA A 226 5.64 11.37 3.99
N PHE A 227 4.46 11.98 4.07
CA PHE A 227 3.24 11.32 4.55
C PHE A 227 2.89 10.08 3.70
N THR A 228 2.97 10.20 2.37
CA THR A 228 2.72 9.06 1.46
C THR A 228 3.70 7.91 1.68
N MET A 229 4.99 8.23 1.87
CA MET A 229 6.03 7.22 2.14
C MET A 229 5.76 6.47 3.44
N VAL A 230 5.35 7.18 4.48
CA VAL A 230 5.02 6.59 5.79
C VAL A 230 3.78 5.70 5.69
N THR A 231 2.68 6.22 5.17
CA THR A 231 1.40 5.49 5.14
C THR A 231 1.38 4.35 4.12
N GLY A 232 2.04 4.54 2.97
CA GLY A 232 2.05 3.55 1.89
C GLY A 232 3.13 2.48 2.04
N GLY A 233 4.24 2.76 2.72
CA GLY A 233 5.40 1.88 2.80
C GLY A 233 5.33 0.83 3.91
N ASN A 234 4.67 1.15 5.03
CA ASN A 234 4.76 0.33 6.24
C ASN A 234 3.78 -0.85 6.26
N ASP A 235 2.48 -0.61 6.21
CA ASP A 235 1.47 -1.67 6.38
C ASP A 235 1.47 -2.69 5.27
N THR A 236 1.69 -2.26 4.04
CA THR A 236 1.70 -3.14 2.88
C THR A 236 2.85 -4.14 2.95
N THR A 237 4.04 -3.67 3.31
CA THR A 237 5.23 -4.54 3.46
C THR A 237 5.10 -5.44 4.68
N THR A 238 4.60 -4.92 5.82
CA THR A 238 4.31 -5.72 7.01
C THR A 238 3.28 -6.82 6.71
N GLY A 239 2.22 -6.49 5.97
CA GLY A 239 1.20 -7.44 5.55
C GLY A 239 1.74 -8.52 4.62
N LEU A 240 2.60 -8.15 3.67
CA LEU A 240 3.31 -9.10 2.80
C LEU A 240 4.17 -10.06 3.62
N LEU A 241 5.02 -9.55 4.51
CA LEU A 241 5.92 -10.37 5.32
C LEU A 241 5.14 -11.31 6.26
N GLY A 242 4.12 -10.80 6.94
CA GLY A 242 3.27 -11.60 7.83
C GLY A 242 2.50 -12.69 7.09
N GLY A 243 1.81 -12.32 6.00
CA GLY A 243 1.09 -13.27 5.16
C GLY A 243 2.00 -14.32 4.53
N SER A 244 3.19 -13.90 4.05
CA SER A 244 4.19 -14.81 3.50
C SER A 244 4.72 -15.80 4.53
N ALA A 245 4.96 -15.35 5.77
CA ALA A 245 5.39 -16.23 6.85
C ALA A 245 4.35 -17.31 7.14
N VAL A 246 3.06 -16.95 7.18
CA VAL A 246 1.97 -17.92 7.35
C VAL A 246 1.92 -18.90 6.18
N LEU A 247 1.93 -18.41 4.92
CA LEU A 247 1.91 -19.27 3.73
C LEU A 247 3.09 -20.25 3.71
N LEU A 248 4.30 -19.80 4.02
CA LEU A 248 5.49 -20.65 4.04
C LEU A 248 5.52 -21.61 5.25
N CYS A 249 4.81 -21.32 6.33
CA CYS A 249 4.60 -22.26 7.41
C CYS A 249 3.62 -23.37 7.02
N ASP A 250 2.55 -23.01 6.32
CA ASP A 250 1.52 -23.94 5.87
C ASP A 250 1.98 -24.80 4.68
N HIS A 251 3.00 -24.34 3.91
CA HIS A 251 3.58 -25.01 2.76
C HIS A 251 5.08 -25.29 2.98
N PRO A 252 5.44 -26.24 3.85
CA PRO A 252 6.83 -26.52 4.21
C PRO A 252 7.69 -27.06 3.04
N ASP A 253 7.08 -27.66 2.05
CA ASP A 253 7.71 -28.06 0.80
C ASP A 253 8.18 -26.86 -0.03
N GLN A 254 7.34 -25.84 -0.21
CA GLN A 254 7.68 -24.60 -0.89
C GLN A 254 8.79 -23.84 -0.13
N ARG A 255 8.66 -23.74 1.20
CA ARG A 255 9.71 -23.17 2.03
C ARG A 255 11.03 -23.90 1.85
N ARG A 256 11.03 -25.25 1.76
CA ARG A 256 12.24 -26.05 1.55
C ARG A 256 12.90 -25.74 0.19
N ARG A 257 12.12 -25.59 -0.87
CA ARG A 257 12.65 -25.21 -2.20
C ARG A 257 13.44 -23.91 -2.13
N LEU A 258 12.94 -22.88 -1.42
CA LEU A 258 13.64 -21.59 -1.26
C LEU A 258 14.93 -21.70 -0.43
N ILE A 259 14.98 -22.62 0.54
CA ILE A 259 16.18 -22.91 1.32
C ILE A 259 17.22 -23.62 0.47
N ASP A 260 16.79 -24.59 -0.32
CA ASP A 260 17.66 -25.42 -1.15
C ASP A 260 18.17 -24.65 -2.40
N ASP A 261 17.37 -23.70 -2.93
CA ASP A 261 17.74 -22.83 -4.06
C ASP A 261 17.28 -21.37 -3.83
N PRO A 262 18.13 -20.54 -3.18
CA PRO A 262 17.82 -19.12 -2.94
C PRO A 262 17.65 -18.28 -4.21
N SER A 263 18.07 -18.76 -5.38
CA SER A 263 17.85 -18.03 -6.65
C SER A 263 16.39 -17.93 -7.05
N MET A 264 15.51 -18.74 -6.44
CA MET A 264 14.06 -18.69 -6.62
C MET A 264 13.40 -17.54 -5.84
N ILE A 265 14.08 -16.92 -4.85
CA ILE A 265 13.49 -15.89 -3.97
C ILE A 265 12.84 -14.74 -4.74
N PRO A 266 13.45 -14.16 -5.80
CA PRO A 266 12.80 -13.07 -6.54
C PRO A 266 11.43 -13.46 -7.12
N GLY A 267 11.31 -14.65 -7.72
CA GLY A 267 10.04 -15.17 -8.23
C GLY A 267 9.04 -15.48 -7.11
N ALA A 268 9.52 -16.05 -6.01
CA ALA A 268 8.71 -16.35 -4.85
C ALA A 268 8.13 -15.08 -4.18
N VAL A 269 8.85 -13.96 -4.19
CA VAL A 269 8.34 -12.67 -3.67
C VAL A 269 7.13 -12.21 -4.48
N GLU A 270 7.16 -12.31 -5.81
CA GLU A 270 6.03 -11.97 -6.67
C GLU A 270 4.82 -12.87 -6.42
N GLU A 271 5.04 -14.17 -6.26
CA GLU A 271 3.97 -15.12 -5.97
C GLU A 271 3.37 -14.91 -4.57
N LEU A 272 4.21 -14.70 -3.57
CA LEU A 272 3.77 -14.38 -2.22
C LEU A 272 3.00 -13.06 -2.19
N LEU A 273 3.41 -12.04 -2.96
CA LEU A 273 2.69 -10.78 -3.10
C LEU A 273 1.33 -10.99 -3.77
N ARG A 274 1.24 -11.82 -4.80
CA ARG A 274 0.00 -12.18 -5.47
C ARG A 274 -1.00 -12.81 -4.50
N LEU A 275 -0.56 -13.81 -3.75
CA LEU A 275 -1.45 -14.55 -2.84
C LEU A 275 -1.79 -13.80 -1.56
N THR A 276 -0.87 -13.04 -0.98
CA THR A 276 -1.14 -12.25 0.22
C THR A 276 -2.01 -11.03 -0.09
N SER A 277 -1.79 -10.39 -1.25
CA SER A 277 -2.49 -9.17 -1.66
C SER A 277 -2.68 -8.21 -0.48
N PRO A 278 -1.58 -7.63 0.09
CA PRO A 278 -1.66 -6.79 1.28
C PRO A 278 -2.65 -5.63 1.15
N VAL A 279 -2.74 -5.04 -0.05
CA VAL A 279 -3.83 -4.15 -0.45
C VAL A 279 -4.88 -4.99 -1.16
N GLN A 280 -5.96 -5.31 -0.49
CA GLN A 280 -7.00 -6.15 -1.06
C GLN A 280 -7.83 -5.45 -2.14
N ASN A 281 -8.04 -4.15 -1.98
CA ASN A 281 -8.81 -3.32 -2.91
C ASN A 281 -8.49 -1.84 -2.73
N LEU A 282 -8.71 -1.03 -3.77
CA LEU A 282 -8.76 0.43 -3.71
C LEU A 282 -9.87 0.93 -4.62
N ALA A 283 -10.54 2.01 -4.20
CA ALA A 283 -11.58 2.63 -5.00
C ALA A 283 -10.99 3.55 -6.08
N ARG A 284 -11.80 3.74 -7.11
CA ARG A 284 -11.69 4.80 -8.12
C ARG A 284 -13.04 5.47 -8.26
N THR A 285 -13.08 6.61 -8.93
CA THR A 285 -14.34 7.27 -9.30
C THR A 285 -14.40 7.38 -10.82
N THR A 286 -15.49 6.94 -11.42
CA THR A 286 -15.70 7.10 -12.87
C THR A 286 -15.83 8.57 -13.24
N THR A 287 -15.27 8.96 -14.39
CA THR A 287 -15.33 10.33 -14.95
C THR A 287 -16.31 10.41 -16.12
N ARG A 288 -16.95 9.30 -16.45
CA ARG A 288 -17.96 9.12 -17.50
C ARG A 288 -18.66 7.79 -17.32
N ASP A 289 -19.78 7.62 -18.01
CA ASP A 289 -20.41 6.30 -18.10
C ASP A 289 -19.43 5.29 -18.75
N VAL A 290 -19.32 4.11 -18.17
CA VAL A 290 -18.49 3.03 -18.68
C VAL A 290 -19.26 1.72 -18.70
N GLU A 291 -19.13 0.95 -19.79
CA GLU A 291 -19.77 -0.36 -19.92
C GLU A 291 -18.75 -1.47 -19.63
N VAL A 292 -19.08 -2.35 -18.67
CA VAL A 292 -18.28 -3.54 -18.33
C VAL A 292 -19.21 -4.74 -18.27
N HIS A 293 -18.95 -5.77 -19.06
CA HIS A 293 -19.80 -6.99 -19.15
C HIS A 293 -21.29 -6.71 -19.35
N GLY A 294 -21.65 -5.70 -20.16
CA GLY A 294 -23.05 -5.33 -20.44
C GLY A 294 -23.76 -4.61 -19.28
N ARG A 295 -23.02 -4.18 -18.27
CA ARG A 295 -23.50 -3.30 -17.20
C ARG A 295 -22.91 -1.91 -17.37
N THR A 296 -23.75 -0.91 -17.32
CA THR A 296 -23.33 0.50 -17.34
C THR A 296 -23.03 0.97 -15.91
N ILE A 297 -21.81 1.36 -15.67
CA ILE A 297 -21.39 2.06 -14.45
C ILE A 297 -21.50 3.55 -14.74
N PRO A 298 -22.38 4.30 -14.07
CA PRO A 298 -22.60 5.72 -14.34
C PRO A 298 -21.38 6.59 -14.00
N ASP A 299 -21.30 7.77 -14.63
CA ASP A 299 -20.38 8.84 -14.25
C ASP A 299 -20.50 9.19 -12.76
N GLY A 300 -19.37 9.44 -12.10
CA GLY A 300 -19.29 9.78 -10.69
C GLY A 300 -19.44 8.60 -9.72
N SER A 301 -19.63 7.37 -10.23
CA SER A 301 -19.74 6.17 -9.38
C SER A 301 -18.41 5.79 -8.75
N LYS A 302 -18.44 5.34 -7.49
CA LYS A 302 -17.31 4.64 -6.87
C LYS A 302 -17.18 3.22 -7.44
N VAL A 303 -15.96 2.83 -7.79
CA VAL A 303 -15.63 1.50 -8.30
C VAL A 303 -14.48 0.95 -7.48
N LEU A 304 -14.74 -0.10 -6.73
CA LEU A 304 -13.75 -0.80 -5.92
C LEU A 304 -13.04 -1.84 -6.78
N LEU A 305 -11.75 -1.67 -6.97
CA LEU A 305 -10.91 -2.60 -7.72
C LEU A 305 -10.45 -3.72 -6.78
N GLY A 306 -10.97 -4.94 -6.94
CA GLY A 306 -10.70 -6.07 -6.07
C GLY A 306 -9.40 -6.78 -6.41
N TYR A 307 -8.25 -6.23 -5.99
CA TYR A 307 -6.92 -6.80 -6.29
C TYR A 307 -6.79 -8.23 -5.76
N ALA A 308 -7.19 -8.49 -4.51
CA ALA A 308 -7.11 -9.83 -3.93
C ALA A 308 -8.04 -10.84 -4.63
N ALA A 309 -9.16 -10.37 -5.18
CA ALA A 309 -10.01 -11.19 -6.02
C ALA A 309 -9.35 -11.47 -7.38
N ALA A 310 -8.84 -10.42 -8.04
CA ALA A 310 -8.19 -10.49 -9.33
C ALA A 310 -6.94 -11.37 -9.32
N ASN A 311 -6.12 -11.27 -8.29
CA ASN A 311 -4.89 -12.06 -8.12
C ASN A 311 -5.11 -13.57 -7.94
N ARG A 312 -6.36 -14.01 -7.82
CA ARG A 312 -6.76 -15.42 -7.77
C ARG A 312 -7.70 -15.82 -8.91
N ASP A 313 -7.68 -15.06 -10.00
CA ASP A 313 -8.51 -15.36 -11.16
C ASP A 313 -7.89 -16.49 -11.99
N SER A 314 -8.56 -17.65 -12.03
CA SER A 314 -8.09 -18.80 -12.82
C SER A 314 -8.05 -18.55 -14.32
N ARG A 315 -8.73 -17.52 -14.82
CA ARG A 315 -8.69 -17.10 -16.23
C ARG A 315 -7.34 -16.51 -16.61
N GLU A 316 -6.60 -15.96 -15.62
CA GLU A 316 -5.26 -15.39 -15.80
C GLU A 316 -4.17 -16.33 -15.29
N PHE A 317 -4.33 -16.91 -14.08
CA PHE A 317 -3.29 -17.63 -13.38
C PHE A 317 -3.41 -19.17 -13.45
N GLY A 318 -4.42 -19.71 -14.18
CA GLY A 318 -4.63 -21.16 -14.30
C GLY A 318 -5.50 -21.75 -13.19
N ASP A 319 -5.73 -23.07 -13.27
CA ASP A 319 -6.64 -23.77 -12.38
C ASP A 319 -6.18 -23.80 -10.93
N ASP A 320 -4.90 -23.59 -10.68
CA ASP A 320 -4.21 -23.53 -9.39
C ASP A 320 -4.00 -22.10 -8.87
N ALA A 321 -4.67 -21.12 -9.44
CA ALA A 321 -4.57 -19.69 -9.10
C ALA A 321 -4.73 -19.36 -7.59
N GLU A 322 -5.28 -20.26 -6.80
CA GLU A 322 -5.46 -20.11 -5.35
C GLU A 322 -4.40 -20.85 -4.52
N CYS A 323 -3.49 -21.58 -5.18
CA CYS A 323 -2.41 -22.34 -4.57
C CYS A 323 -1.10 -21.57 -4.62
N LEU A 324 -0.21 -21.82 -3.66
CA LEU A 324 1.18 -21.36 -3.68
C LEU A 324 2.00 -22.33 -4.53
N ASP A 325 2.61 -21.88 -5.63
CA ASP A 325 3.47 -22.67 -6.52
C ASP A 325 4.91 -22.09 -6.62
#